data_079cca5a358a6c974ef30f00f8a0819d
#
_entry.id   079cca5a358a6c974ef30f00f8a0819d
#
_cell.length_a   1.000
_cell.length_b   1.000
_cell.length_c   1.000
_cell.angle_alpha   90.00
_cell.angle_beta   90.00
_cell.angle_gamma   90.00
#
_symmetry.space_group_name_H-M   'P 1'
#
loop_
_entity.id
_entity.type
_entity.pdbx_description
1 polymer ?
#
loop_
_entity_poly.entity_id
_entity_poly.type
_entity_poly.pdbx_seq_one_letter_code
_entity_poly.pdbx_strand_id
1 'polypeptide(L)'
;AAGYLSDDFIDASFDFYGRAMSGKQEQKPRWKRAMSVPNSTLGEAVGEMYVAKYFPEKDKARMLEMVRNLQTALSQHIAGLDWMSDATKAKAQEKLAAFTVKIGYPDKWKDYSTLTIDPSESYWQNIKAASLWGTLDNLRKFGKPVDKDEWLMSPQTVNAYYNPTTNEICFPAAILQ
;
A
#
# COMPACT_ATOMS: atom_id res chain seq x y z
N ALA A 1 17.95 -11.41 -5.25
CA ALA A 1 17.88 -12.77 -4.64
C ALA A 1 18.85 -12.96 -3.47
N ALA A 2 19.98 -12.20 -3.41
CA ALA A 2 21.02 -12.39 -2.38
C ALA A 2 20.49 -12.44 -0.93
N GLY A 3 19.54 -11.57 -0.57
CA GLY A 3 18.96 -11.52 0.78
C GLY A 3 18.22 -12.77 1.25
N TYR A 4 18.01 -13.75 0.37
CA TYR A 4 17.30 -15.01 0.64
C TYR A 4 18.21 -16.25 0.56
N LEU A 5 19.49 -16.04 0.32
CA LEU A 5 20.50 -17.09 0.15
C LEU A 5 21.39 -17.20 1.39
N SER A 6 22.54 -17.88 1.28
CA SER A 6 23.50 -18.01 2.36
C SER A 6 24.12 -16.67 2.78
N ASP A 7 24.73 -16.65 3.98
CA ASP A 7 25.31 -15.44 4.54
C ASP A 7 26.38 -14.84 3.61
N ASP A 8 27.18 -15.65 2.90
CA ASP A 8 28.18 -15.19 1.94
C ASP A 8 27.57 -14.30 0.84
N PHE A 9 26.41 -14.68 0.29
CA PHE A 9 25.70 -13.87 -0.70
C PHE A 9 25.11 -12.60 -0.08
N ILE A 10 24.62 -12.68 1.14
CA ILE A 10 24.07 -11.54 1.87
C ILE A 10 25.19 -10.53 2.14
N ASP A 11 26.34 -10.99 2.61
CA ASP A 11 27.49 -10.15 2.95
C ASP A 11 28.10 -9.51 1.70
N ALA A 12 28.32 -10.27 0.63
CA ALA A 12 28.81 -9.72 -0.64
C ALA A 12 27.85 -8.66 -1.19
N SER A 13 26.55 -8.89 -1.10
CA SER A 13 25.55 -7.90 -1.51
C SER A 13 25.57 -6.65 -0.64
N PHE A 14 25.74 -6.81 0.67
CA PHE A 14 25.84 -5.67 1.58
C PHE A 14 27.13 -4.88 1.39
N ASP A 15 28.25 -5.55 1.16
CA ASP A 15 29.53 -4.88 0.92
C ASP A 15 29.48 -3.98 -0.32
N PHE A 16 28.81 -4.43 -1.36
CA PHE A 16 28.64 -3.62 -2.55
C PHE A 16 27.53 -2.56 -2.39
N TYR A 17 26.27 -2.97 -2.20
CA TYR A 17 25.15 -2.03 -2.21
C TYR A 17 25.00 -1.24 -0.90
N GLY A 18 25.37 -1.85 0.21
CA GLY A 18 25.31 -1.21 1.53
C GLY A 18 26.51 -0.30 1.77
N ARG A 19 27.71 -0.88 1.80
CA ARG A 19 28.93 -0.14 2.13
C ARG A 19 29.42 0.74 1.00
N ALA A 20 29.74 0.16 -0.14
CA ALA A 20 30.36 0.92 -1.24
C ALA A 20 29.40 1.95 -1.87
N MET A 21 28.15 1.56 -2.15
CA MET A 21 27.20 2.43 -2.83
C MET A 21 26.45 3.40 -1.91
N SER A 22 26.13 2.96 -0.66
CA SER A 22 25.25 3.73 0.24
C SER A 22 25.94 4.21 1.52
N GLY A 23 27.25 3.93 1.73
CA GLY A 23 28.01 4.38 2.90
C GLY A 23 27.57 3.79 4.25
N LYS A 24 26.78 2.72 4.24
CA LYS A 24 26.29 2.08 5.47
C LYS A 24 27.44 1.32 6.16
N GLN A 25 27.56 1.48 7.47
CA GLN A 25 28.59 0.81 8.25
C GLN A 25 28.18 -0.61 8.65
N GLU A 26 26.90 -0.84 8.94
CA GLU A 26 26.37 -2.08 9.47
C GLU A 26 25.10 -2.51 8.77
N GLN A 27 24.86 -3.83 8.71
CA GLN A 27 23.61 -4.40 8.27
C GLN A 27 22.53 -4.20 9.35
N LYS A 28 21.28 -4.04 8.91
CA LYS A 28 20.14 -4.14 9.83
C LYS A 28 20.12 -5.52 10.49
N PRO A 29 19.71 -5.62 11.79
CA PRO A 29 19.51 -6.91 12.45
C PRO A 29 18.68 -7.88 11.60
N ARG A 30 19.00 -9.18 11.66
CA ARG A 30 18.36 -10.22 10.83
C ARG A 30 16.83 -10.19 10.92
N TRP A 31 16.26 -10.01 12.11
CA TRP A 31 14.81 -9.94 12.26
C TRP A 31 14.17 -8.76 11.50
N LYS A 32 14.82 -7.59 11.46
CA LYS A 32 14.34 -6.44 10.68
C LYS A 32 14.39 -6.69 9.17
N ARG A 33 15.43 -7.42 8.72
CA ARG A 33 15.55 -7.84 7.33
C ARG A 33 14.48 -8.88 6.97
N ALA A 34 14.27 -9.86 7.84
CA ALA A 34 13.25 -10.89 7.67
C ALA A 34 11.84 -10.31 7.63
N MET A 35 11.51 -9.34 8.48
CA MET A 35 10.18 -8.68 8.49
C MET A 35 9.87 -7.88 7.22
N SER A 36 10.87 -7.47 6.45
CA SER A 36 10.62 -6.76 5.19
C SER A 36 9.94 -7.65 4.14
N VAL A 37 10.16 -8.95 4.21
CA VAL A 37 9.66 -9.91 3.22
C VAL A 37 8.16 -10.14 3.34
N PRO A 38 7.57 -10.54 4.49
CA PRO A 38 6.12 -10.64 4.61
C PRO A 38 5.43 -9.29 4.33
N ASN A 39 6.01 -8.15 4.70
CA ASN A 39 5.46 -6.84 4.33
C ASN A 39 5.38 -6.63 2.81
N SER A 40 6.33 -7.12 2.03
CA SER A 40 6.34 -6.96 0.58
C SER A 40 5.54 -8.02 -0.17
N THR A 41 5.44 -9.23 0.37
CA THR A 41 4.79 -10.37 -0.31
C THR A 41 3.36 -10.65 0.17
N LEU A 42 3.09 -10.36 1.44
CA LEU A 42 1.81 -10.62 2.13
C LEU A 42 1.29 -9.34 2.81
N GLY A 43 1.45 -8.21 2.13
CA GLY A 43 1.25 -6.88 2.72
C GLY A 43 -0.12 -6.68 3.37
N GLU A 44 -1.21 -7.14 2.75
CA GLU A 44 -2.55 -7.02 3.34
C GLU A 44 -2.79 -7.98 4.50
N ALA A 45 -2.23 -9.20 4.48
CA ALA A 45 -2.34 -10.11 5.62
C ALA A 45 -1.62 -9.55 6.87
N VAL A 46 -0.43 -8.95 6.69
CA VAL A 46 0.26 -8.22 7.76
C VAL A 46 -0.54 -6.96 8.16
N GLY A 47 -1.15 -6.29 7.18
CA GLY A 47 -1.99 -5.11 7.39
C GLY A 47 -3.22 -5.41 8.24
N GLU A 48 -3.89 -6.53 8.04
CA GLU A 48 -5.02 -6.97 8.85
C GLU A 48 -4.64 -7.14 10.34
N MET A 49 -3.50 -7.79 10.60
CA MET A 49 -2.96 -7.93 11.96
C MET A 49 -2.60 -6.57 12.58
N TYR A 50 -2.03 -5.65 11.78
CA TYR A 50 -1.69 -4.30 12.21
C TYR A 50 -2.94 -3.51 12.59
N VAL A 51 -3.94 -3.50 11.72
CA VAL A 51 -5.21 -2.78 11.91
C VAL A 51 -5.96 -3.29 13.13
N ALA A 52 -6.08 -4.62 13.28
CA ALA A 52 -6.73 -5.24 14.44
C ALA A 52 -6.15 -4.76 15.78
N LYS A 53 -4.85 -4.42 15.80
CA LYS A 53 -4.17 -3.99 17.02
C LYS A 53 -4.13 -2.46 17.20
N TYR A 54 -3.99 -1.70 16.12
CA TYR A 54 -3.59 -0.29 16.22
C TYR A 54 -4.56 0.70 15.59
N PHE A 55 -5.51 0.27 14.74
CA PHE A 55 -6.38 1.21 14.02
C PHE A 55 -7.85 0.76 14.05
N PRO A 56 -8.58 1.04 15.13
CA PRO A 56 -9.97 0.62 15.29
C PRO A 56 -10.90 1.35 14.31
N GLU A 57 -12.06 0.74 14.04
CA GLU A 57 -13.08 1.25 13.09
C GLU A 57 -13.55 2.69 13.40
N LYS A 58 -13.62 3.06 14.67
CA LYS A 58 -13.96 4.45 15.08
C LYS A 58 -13.01 5.49 14.51
N ASP A 59 -11.71 5.16 14.38
CA ASP A 59 -10.71 6.07 13.85
C ASP A 59 -10.82 6.18 12.32
N LYS A 60 -11.12 5.07 11.63
CA LYS A 60 -11.47 5.08 10.20
C LYS A 60 -12.71 5.96 9.95
N ALA A 61 -13.77 5.81 10.74
CA ALA A 61 -15.00 6.59 10.62
C ALA A 61 -14.74 8.10 10.82
N ARG A 62 -13.96 8.46 11.84
CA ARG A 62 -13.56 9.86 12.11
C ARG A 62 -12.76 10.47 10.97
N MET A 63 -11.83 9.73 10.40
CA MET A 63 -11.02 10.20 9.27
C MET A 63 -11.85 10.35 8.00
N LEU A 64 -12.79 9.44 7.74
CA LEU A 64 -13.74 9.56 6.63
C LEU A 64 -14.63 10.80 6.77
N GLU A 65 -15.09 11.13 7.99
CA GLU A 65 -15.84 12.35 8.26
C GLU A 65 -14.99 13.60 7.96
N MET A 66 -13.75 13.62 8.43
CA MET A 66 -12.82 14.72 8.14
C MET A 66 -12.64 14.93 6.63
N VAL A 67 -12.44 13.85 5.86
CA VAL A 67 -12.28 13.95 4.40
C VAL A 67 -13.56 14.47 3.73
N ARG A 68 -14.75 14.04 4.17
CA ARG A 68 -16.03 14.58 3.66
C ARG A 68 -16.15 16.08 3.92
N ASN A 69 -15.74 16.53 5.11
CA ASN A 69 -15.73 17.96 5.44
C ASN A 69 -14.76 18.74 4.54
N LEU A 70 -13.59 18.19 4.26
CA LEU A 70 -12.63 18.78 3.31
C LEU A 70 -13.19 18.84 1.88
N GLN A 71 -13.87 17.79 1.41
CA GLN A 71 -14.54 17.78 0.11
C GLN A 71 -15.63 18.84 0.03
N THR A 72 -16.43 19.00 1.10
CA THR A 72 -17.46 20.03 1.18
C THR A 72 -16.85 21.44 1.13
N ALA A 73 -15.81 21.69 1.91
CA ALA A 73 -15.10 22.96 1.91
C ALA A 73 -14.48 23.28 0.55
N LEU A 74 -13.86 22.28 -0.11
CA LEU A 74 -13.30 22.43 -1.45
C LEU A 74 -14.39 22.74 -2.49
N SER A 75 -15.53 22.07 -2.42
CA SER A 75 -16.68 22.34 -3.30
C SER A 75 -17.15 23.79 -3.17
N GLN A 76 -17.30 24.29 -1.95
CA GLN A 76 -17.67 25.69 -1.67
C GLN A 76 -16.60 26.66 -2.18
N HIS A 77 -15.33 26.34 -1.98
CA HIS A 77 -14.21 27.15 -2.46
C HIS A 77 -14.20 27.25 -3.99
N ILE A 78 -14.35 26.13 -4.72
CA ILE A 78 -14.45 26.11 -6.18
C ILE A 78 -15.59 27.01 -6.68
N ALA A 79 -16.75 26.96 -6.04
CA ALA A 79 -17.90 27.77 -6.41
C ALA A 79 -17.62 29.28 -6.32
N GLY A 80 -16.84 29.71 -5.31
CA GLY A 80 -16.49 31.12 -5.05
C GLY A 80 -15.29 31.67 -5.84
N LEU A 81 -14.62 30.89 -6.70
CA LEU A 81 -13.44 31.37 -7.44
C LEU A 81 -13.80 32.31 -8.57
N ASP A 82 -13.32 33.57 -8.54
CA ASP A 82 -13.62 34.59 -9.54
C ASP A 82 -12.87 34.38 -10.87
N TRP A 83 -11.70 33.78 -10.83
CA TRP A 83 -10.83 33.54 -11.99
C TRP A 83 -11.22 32.32 -12.84
N MET A 84 -12.10 31.45 -12.32
CA MET A 84 -12.50 30.21 -12.99
C MET A 84 -13.84 30.39 -13.70
N SER A 85 -13.93 30.01 -14.98
CA SER A 85 -15.19 30.05 -15.71
C SER A 85 -16.22 29.07 -15.14
N ASP A 86 -17.52 29.33 -15.34
CA ASP A 86 -18.58 28.46 -14.85
C ASP A 86 -18.49 27.03 -15.43
N ALA A 87 -18.11 26.91 -16.71
CA ALA A 87 -17.89 25.60 -17.34
C ALA A 87 -16.75 24.83 -16.65
N THR A 88 -15.65 25.51 -16.28
CA THR A 88 -14.53 24.90 -15.57
C THR A 88 -14.90 24.53 -14.13
N LYS A 89 -15.67 25.40 -13.43
CA LYS A 89 -16.21 25.10 -12.11
C LYS A 89 -17.08 23.84 -12.13
N ALA A 90 -17.97 23.72 -13.13
CA ALA A 90 -18.81 22.52 -13.29
C ALA A 90 -17.96 21.25 -13.45
N LYS A 91 -16.90 21.28 -14.27
CA LYS A 91 -15.99 20.15 -14.44
C LYS A 91 -15.17 19.82 -13.19
N ALA A 92 -14.76 20.82 -12.43
CA ALA A 92 -14.09 20.63 -11.15
C ALA A 92 -15.01 19.97 -10.10
N GLN A 93 -16.29 20.39 -10.05
CA GLN A 93 -17.30 19.76 -9.19
C GLN A 93 -17.58 18.30 -9.59
N GLU A 94 -17.71 18.03 -10.90
CA GLU A 94 -17.86 16.68 -11.43
C GLU A 94 -16.69 15.78 -11.03
N LYS A 95 -15.45 16.27 -11.16
CA LYS A 95 -14.26 15.56 -10.73
C LYS A 95 -14.24 15.30 -9.21
N LEU A 96 -14.61 16.29 -8.42
CA LEU A 96 -14.69 16.17 -6.96
C LEU A 96 -15.75 15.15 -6.53
N ALA A 97 -16.92 15.13 -7.19
CA ALA A 97 -17.98 14.16 -6.91
C ALA A 97 -17.58 12.72 -7.26
N ALA A 98 -16.71 12.54 -8.28
CA ALA A 98 -16.20 11.23 -8.69
C ALA A 98 -14.96 10.77 -7.91
N PHE A 99 -14.61 11.47 -6.84
CA PHE A 99 -13.38 11.23 -6.08
C PHE A 99 -13.52 10.02 -5.15
N THR A 100 -12.64 9.03 -5.33
CA THR A 100 -12.61 7.84 -4.47
C THR A 100 -11.70 8.09 -3.26
N VAL A 101 -12.18 7.72 -2.07
CA VAL A 101 -11.49 7.93 -0.80
C VAL A 101 -11.20 6.59 -0.14
N LYS A 102 -9.92 6.28 0.07
CA LYS A 102 -9.43 5.07 0.74
C LYS A 102 -8.75 5.45 2.05
N ILE A 103 -9.35 5.09 3.18
CA ILE A 103 -8.88 5.46 4.52
C ILE A 103 -8.63 4.24 5.37
N GLY A 104 -7.44 4.17 5.95
CA GLY A 104 -7.04 3.18 6.96
C GLY A 104 -6.71 1.82 6.35
N TYR A 105 -7.72 1.11 5.87
CA TYR A 105 -7.61 -0.26 5.38
C TYR A 105 -8.76 -0.61 4.42
N PRO A 106 -8.57 -1.62 3.54
CA PRO A 106 -9.60 -2.04 2.59
C PRO A 106 -10.83 -2.65 3.31
N ASP A 107 -12.02 -2.47 2.74
CA ASP A 107 -13.24 -3.08 3.28
C ASP A 107 -13.27 -4.60 3.06
N LYS A 108 -12.53 -5.07 2.04
CA LYS A 108 -12.35 -6.50 1.75
C LYS A 108 -10.86 -6.80 1.66
N TRP A 109 -10.38 -7.68 2.53
CA TRP A 109 -9.00 -8.13 2.52
C TRP A 109 -8.70 -9.04 1.33
N LYS A 110 -7.46 -9.00 0.87
CA LYS A 110 -6.97 -9.92 -0.17
C LYS A 110 -6.98 -11.35 0.35
N ASP A 111 -7.54 -12.25 -0.43
CA ASP A 111 -7.59 -13.67 -0.10
C ASP A 111 -6.29 -14.38 -0.49
N TYR A 112 -5.55 -14.82 0.51
CA TYR A 112 -4.32 -15.60 0.37
C TYR A 112 -4.54 -17.11 0.54
N SER A 113 -5.77 -17.62 0.60
CA SER A 113 -6.09 -19.03 0.88
C SER A 113 -5.47 -20.02 -0.12
N THR A 114 -5.18 -19.58 -1.33
CA THR A 114 -4.54 -20.38 -2.37
C THR A 114 -3.01 -20.34 -2.35
N LEU A 115 -2.42 -19.56 -1.44
CA LEU A 115 -0.96 -19.52 -1.23
C LEU A 115 -0.57 -20.51 -0.16
N THR A 116 0.33 -21.42 -0.50
CA THR A 116 0.93 -22.35 0.47
C THR A 116 2.32 -21.87 0.87
N ILE A 117 2.53 -21.68 2.17
CA ILE A 117 3.83 -21.47 2.79
C ILE A 117 4.14 -22.68 3.67
N ASP A 118 5.20 -23.40 3.37
CA ASP A 118 5.57 -24.63 4.07
C ASP A 118 6.79 -24.38 4.95
N PRO A 119 6.68 -24.48 6.31
CA PRO A 119 7.80 -24.29 7.21
C PRO A 119 8.88 -25.36 7.10
N SER A 120 8.61 -26.52 6.47
CA SER A 120 9.60 -27.57 6.21
C SER A 120 10.47 -27.27 4.99
N GLU A 121 10.02 -26.37 4.11
CA GLU A 121 10.75 -25.94 2.94
C GLU A 121 11.76 -24.83 3.27
N SER A 122 12.76 -24.67 2.39
CA SER A 122 13.71 -23.57 2.53
C SER A 122 13.05 -22.19 2.44
N TYR A 123 13.65 -21.19 3.08
CA TYR A 123 13.22 -19.79 2.97
C TYR A 123 13.09 -19.35 1.51
N TRP A 124 14.07 -19.74 0.68
CA TRP A 124 14.06 -19.45 -0.76
C TRP A 124 12.86 -20.06 -1.49
N GLN A 125 12.48 -21.30 -1.16
CA GLN A 125 11.31 -21.94 -1.78
C GLN A 125 10.01 -21.22 -1.42
N ASN A 126 9.85 -20.83 -0.16
CA ASN A 126 8.69 -20.06 0.29
C ASN A 126 8.62 -18.68 -0.37
N ILE A 127 9.76 -18.00 -0.56
CA ILE A 127 9.82 -16.72 -1.29
C ILE A 127 9.40 -16.90 -2.76
N LYS A 128 9.86 -17.97 -3.42
CA LYS A 128 9.45 -18.28 -4.80
C LYS A 128 7.95 -18.55 -4.89
N ALA A 129 7.39 -19.32 -3.96
CA ALA A 129 5.96 -19.62 -3.91
C ALA A 129 5.13 -18.33 -3.78
N ALA A 130 5.49 -17.46 -2.83
CA ALA A 130 4.81 -16.18 -2.62
C ALA A 130 4.95 -15.24 -3.83
N SER A 131 6.13 -15.17 -4.44
CA SER A 131 6.38 -14.34 -5.63
C SER A 131 5.61 -14.84 -6.85
N LEU A 132 5.57 -16.16 -7.06
CA LEU A 132 4.80 -16.76 -8.14
C LEU A 132 3.30 -16.51 -7.95
N TRP A 133 2.79 -16.72 -6.72
CA TRP A 133 1.40 -16.45 -6.39
C TRP A 133 1.02 -14.99 -6.70
N GLY A 134 1.83 -14.03 -6.25
CA GLY A 134 1.60 -12.60 -6.53
C GLY A 134 1.64 -12.27 -8.01
N THR A 135 2.55 -12.89 -8.77
CA THR A 135 2.63 -12.73 -10.24
C THR A 135 1.37 -13.27 -10.92
N LEU A 136 0.91 -14.46 -10.54
CA LEU A 136 -0.31 -15.06 -11.09
C LEU A 136 -1.56 -14.26 -10.71
N ASP A 137 -1.64 -13.76 -9.47
CA ASP A 137 -2.71 -12.88 -9.02
C ASP A 137 -2.79 -11.62 -9.89
N ASN A 138 -1.64 -10.98 -10.16
CA ASN A 138 -1.59 -9.83 -11.04
C ASN A 138 -1.97 -10.17 -12.50
N LEU A 139 -1.52 -11.30 -13.03
CA LEU A 139 -1.88 -11.75 -14.40
C LEU A 139 -3.37 -12.03 -14.55
N ARG A 140 -4.06 -12.46 -13.48
CA ARG A 140 -5.53 -12.69 -13.49
C ARG A 140 -6.34 -11.42 -13.75
N LYS A 141 -5.73 -10.24 -13.61
CA LYS A 141 -6.37 -8.94 -13.91
C LYS A 141 -6.41 -8.64 -15.41
N PHE A 142 -5.57 -9.30 -16.19
CA PHE A 142 -5.50 -9.05 -17.63
C PHE A 142 -6.86 -9.28 -18.31
N GLY A 143 -7.28 -8.33 -19.13
CA GLY A 143 -8.57 -8.35 -19.83
C GLY A 143 -9.80 -8.09 -18.95
N LYS A 144 -9.63 -7.75 -17.68
CA LYS A 144 -10.72 -7.36 -16.77
C LYS A 144 -10.79 -5.84 -16.61
N PRO A 145 -11.96 -5.30 -16.23
CA PRO A 145 -12.06 -3.90 -15.81
C PRO A 145 -11.13 -3.61 -14.63
N VAL A 146 -10.71 -2.33 -14.51
CA VAL A 146 -9.91 -1.87 -13.37
C VAL A 146 -10.69 -2.07 -12.08
N ASP A 147 -10.10 -2.78 -11.13
CA ASP A 147 -10.62 -2.91 -9.78
C ASP A 147 -10.31 -1.62 -8.99
N LYS A 148 -11.35 -0.83 -8.73
CA LYS A 148 -11.22 0.42 -7.97
C LYS A 148 -11.07 0.19 -6.46
N ASP A 149 -11.35 -1.02 -5.98
CA ASP A 149 -11.22 -1.35 -4.55
C ASP A 149 -9.81 -1.83 -4.21
N GLU A 150 -8.97 -2.11 -5.22
CA GLU A 150 -7.58 -2.51 -5.01
C GLU A 150 -6.74 -1.41 -4.34
N TRP A 151 -6.04 -1.76 -3.28
CA TRP A 151 -5.10 -0.87 -2.59
C TRP A 151 -3.67 -1.05 -3.13
N LEU A 152 -2.99 0.07 -3.41
CA LEU A 152 -1.59 0.07 -3.88
C LEU A 152 -0.57 0.16 -2.73
N MET A 153 -1.04 0.42 -1.50
CA MET A 153 -0.24 0.44 -0.28
C MET A 153 -0.93 -0.36 0.82
N SER A 154 -0.15 -1.15 1.55
CA SER A 154 -0.66 -1.89 2.72
C SER A 154 -0.94 -0.96 3.89
N PRO A 155 -1.89 -1.30 4.80
CA PRO A 155 -2.29 -0.45 5.93
C PRO A 155 -1.17 -0.04 6.88
N GLN A 156 -0.12 -0.83 7.03
CA GLN A 156 1.06 -0.53 7.86
C GLN A 156 2.09 0.37 7.17
N THR A 157 1.80 0.87 5.97
CA THR A 157 2.70 1.78 5.25
C THR A 157 2.53 3.21 5.75
N VAL A 158 3.62 3.84 6.21
CA VAL A 158 3.64 5.26 6.58
C VAL A 158 3.85 6.10 5.33
N ASN A 159 2.81 6.25 4.55
CA ASN A 159 2.76 7.04 3.32
C ASN A 159 1.31 7.26 2.89
N ALA A 160 1.10 8.05 1.82
CA ALA A 160 -0.17 8.28 1.17
C ALA A 160 0.03 8.46 -0.34
N TYR A 161 -1.02 8.32 -1.13
CA TYR A 161 -0.95 8.60 -2.57
C TYR A 161 -2.23 9.20 -3.11
N TYR A 162 -2.10 9.90 -4.24
CA TYR A 162 -3.18 10.19 -5.17
C TYR A 162 -2.91 9.47 -6.50
N ASN A 163 -3.90 8.73 -7.00
CA ASN A 163 -3.84 8.08 -8.30
C ASN A 163 -4.74 8.82 -9.30
N PRO A 164 -4.18 9.54 -10.29
CA PRO A 164 -4.96 10.30 -11.25
C PRO A 164 -5.74 9.42 -12.23
N THR A 165 -5.35 8.16 -12.43
CA THR A 165 -6.01 7.25 -13.37
C THR A 165 -7.34 6.72 -12.84
N THR A 166 -7.48 6.62 -11.52
CA THR A 166 -8.70 6.20 -10.81
C THR A 166 -9.37 7.34 -10.06
N ASN A 167 -8.76 8.54 -10.05
CA ASN A 167 -9.20 9.72 -9.29
C ASN A 167 -9.40 9.38 -7.80
N GLU A 168 -8.40 8.79 -7.16
CA GLU A 168 -8.47 8.33 -5.78
C GLU A 168 -7.36 8.87 -4.90
N ILE A 169 -7.66 9.08 -3.62
CA ILE A 169 -6.69 9.24 -2.54
C ILE A 169 -6.68 8.02 -1.65
N CYS A 170 -5.50 7.71 -1.14
CA CYS A 170 -5.33 6.64 -0.16
C CYS A 170 -4.44 7.11 0.98
N PHE A 171 -4.96 6.94 2.20
CA PHE A 171 -4.25 7.17 3.45
C PHE A 171 -4.28 5.88 4.27
N PRO A 172 -3.23 5.03 4.21
CA PRO A 172 -3.11 3.84 5.03
C PRO A 172 -3.17 4.13 6.54
N ALA A 173 -3.55 3.14 7.35
CA ALA A 173 -3.74 3.30 8.79
C ALA A 173 -2.51 3.86 9.51
N ALA A 174 -1.30 3.43 9.09
CA ALA A 174 -0.06 3.81 9.79
C ALA A 174 0.31 5.30 9.66
N ILE A 175 -0.13 6.03 8.63
CA ILE A 175 0.12 7.47 8.52
C ILE A 175 -0.91 8.32 9.28
N LEU A 176 -2.00 7.69 9.73
CA LEU A 176 -3.11 8.35 10.42
C LEU A 176 -3.01 8.24 11.96
N GLN A 177 -1.89 7.74 12.48
CA GLN A 177 -1.64 7.53 13.92
C GLN A 177 -0.87 8.66 14.55
#